data_be101a9e761785753cda51d284bda390
#
_entry.id   be101a9e761785753cda51d284bda390
#
_cell.length_a   1.000
_cell.length_b   1.000
_cell.length_c   1.000
_cell.angle_alpha   90.00
_cell.angle_beta   90.00
_cell.angle_gamma   90.00
#
_symmetry.space_group_name_H-M   'P 1'
#
loop_
_entity.id
_entity.type
_entity.pdbx_description
1 polymer ?
#
loop_
_entity_poly.entity_id
_entity_poly.type
_entity_poly.pdbx_seq_one_letter_code
_entity_poly.pdbx_strand_id
1 'polypeptide(L)'
;AFMTCNGYNYEDAVVLNEKLVKDDVYTSLHIEHYDIDCRDTKLGPEEITRDIPNVSEEARKNLDANGIIKIGTEVHEGDILVGKVTPKGMQELTSEEKLLHAIFGEKTREVRDTSLRVAHGADGIIHDVKVYTKENSDELSAGVSKVIRVYIIQKRKIQVGDKMSGRHGNKGVVSLILPEEDMPYLPDGTPVDIVLNPQGVPSR
;
A
#
# COMPACT_ATOMS: atom_id res chain seq x y z
N ALA A 1 -28.39 -8.52 -17.12
CA ALA A 1 -29.38 -8.31 -18.18
C ALA A 1 -28.73 -7.82 -19.47
N PHE A 2 -29.31 -8.15 -20.61
CA PHE A 2 -28.91 -7.62 -21.92
C PHE A 2 -29.92 -6.57 -22.35
N MET A 3 -29.58 -5.31 -22.18
CA MET A 3 -30.42 -4.18 -22.57
C MET A 3 -29.58 -2.93 -22.73
N THR A 4 -30.09 -1.94 -23.46
CA THR A 4 -29.47 -0.63 -23.50
C THR A 4 -29.68 0.13 -22.17
N CYS A 5 -28.69 0.86 -21.70
CA CYS A 5 -28.72 1.61 -20.44
C CYS A 5 -28.27 3.04 -20.69
N ASN A 6 -29.12 3.87 -21.29
CA ASN A 6 -28.87 5.31 -21.55
C ASN A 6 -27.49 5.61 -22.18
N GLY A 7 -26.93 4.69 -22.96
CA GLY A 7 -25.61 4.81 -23.57
C GLY A 7 -24.43 4.46 -22.66
N TYR A 8 -24.66 4.24 -21.37
CA TYR A 8 -23.54 3.91 -20.42
C TYR A 8 -22.96 2.52 -20.63
N ASN A 9 -23.62 1.64 -21.37
CA ASN A 9 -23.11 0.33 -21.77
C ASN A 9 -22.87 0.22 -23.28
N TYR A 10 -22.64 1.35 -23.95
CA TYR A 10 -22.29 1.38 -25.37
C TYR A 10 -20.99 0.60 -25.65
N GLU A 11 -20.98 -0.15 -26.75
CA GLU A 11 -19.89 -1.09 -27.09
C GLU A 11 -19.62 -2.11 -25.97
N ASP A 12 -18.42 -2.07 -25.38
CA ASP A 12 -17.97 -3.01 -24.36
C ASP A 12 -18.09 -2.44 -22.93
N ALA A 13 -18.79 -1.32 -22.77
CA ALA A 13 -19.02 -0.74 -21.46
C ALA A 13 -20.04 -1.56 -20.65
N VAL A 14 -19.84 -1.62 -19.36
CA VAL A 14 -20.64 -2.42 -18.42
C VAL A 14 -21.16 -1.53 -17.31
N VAL A 15 -22.44 -1.67 -16.98
CA VAL A 15 -23.04 -1.03 -15.80
C VAL A 15 -23.22 -2.05 -14.70
N LEU A 16 -22.79 -1.72 -13.51
CA LEU A 16 -22.82 -2.57 -12.33
C LEU A 16 -23.79 -2.03 -11.27
N ASN A 17 -24.35 -2.95 -10.49
CA ASN A 17 -25.07 -2.64 -9.28
C ASN A 17 -24.11 -2.35 -8.13
N GLU A 18 -24.34 -1.28 -7.35
CA GLU A 18 -23.58 -0.91 -6.17
C GLU A 18 -23.53 -2.04 -5.11
N LYS A 19 -24.55 -2.89 -5.09
CA LYS A 19 -24.61 -4.08 -4.24
C LYS A 19 -23.36 -4.95 -4.39
N LEU A 20 -22.84 -5.13 -5.60
CA LEU A 20 -21.63 -5.91 -5.87
C LEU A 20 -20.41 -5.32 -5.15
N VAL A 21 -20.35 -4.00 -5.03
CA VAL A 21 -19.27 -3.31 -4.31
C VAL A 21 -19.45 -3.45 -2.80
N LYS A 22 -20.70 -3.32 -2.31
CA LYS A 22 -21.02 -3.47 -0.87
C LYS A 22 -20.76 -4.89 -0.37
N ASP A 23 -21.15 -5.90 -1.15
CA ASP A 23 -21.02 -7.32 -0.80
C ASP A 23 -19.63 -7.90 -1.14
N ASP A 24 -18.69 -7.08 -1.56
CA ASP A 24 -17.32 -7.51 -1.91
C ASP A 24 -17.24 -8.61 -2.97
N VAL A 25 -18.19 -8.69 -3.90
CA VAL A 25 -18.29 -9.77 -4.90
C VAL A 25 -17.08 -9.79 -5.84
N TYR A 26 -16.65 -8.62 -6.29
CA TYR A 26 -15.47 -8.45 -7.16
C TYR A 26 -14.31 -7.76 -6.46
N THR A 27 -14.19 -7.95 -5.18
CA THR A 27 -13.09 -7.42 -4.37
C THR A 27 -11.90 -8.36 -4.43
N SER A 28 -10.71 -7.80 -4.64
CA SER A 28 -9.46 -8.54 -4.63
C SER A 28 -8.58 -8.12 -3.46
N LEU A 29 -7.80 -9.07 -2.96
CA LEU A 29 -6.78 -8.83 -1.95
C LEU A 29 -5.42 -8.86 -2.64
N HIS A 30 -4.68 -7.76 -2.52
CA HIS A 30 -3.32 -7.63 -3.03
C HIS A 30 -2.36 -7.58 -1.86
N ILE A 31 -1.37 -8.45 -1.88
CA ILE A 31 -0.31 -8.49 -0.87
C ILE A 31 0.98 -8.06 -1.54
N GLU A 32 1.52 -6.93 -1.09
CA GLU A 32 2.80 -6.41 -1.53
C GLU A 32 3.79 -6.45 -0.39
N HIS A 33 5.08 -6.58 -0.69
CA HIS A 33 6.12 -6.54 0.32
C HIS A 33 7.10 -5.41 0.05
N TYR A 34 7.60 -4.84 1.12
CA TYR A 34 8.58 -3.77 1.12
C TYR A 34 9.75 -4.20 1.99
N ASP A 35 10.94 -4.13 1.43
CA ASP A 35 12.17 -4.57 2.09
C ASP A 35 13.02 -3.36 2.49
N ILE A 36 13.65 -3.45 3.62
CA ILE A 36 14.68 -2.51 4.05
C ILE A 36 15.90 -3.27 4.55
N ASP A 37 17.06 -2.90 3.99
CA ASP A 37 18.36 -3.44 4.38
C ASP A 37 18.98 -2.58 5.48
N CYS A 38 19.61 -3.22 6.42
CA CYS A 38 20.49 -2.58 7.40
C CYS A 38 21.93 -2.97 7.06
N ARG A 39 22.74 -1.98 6.69
CA ARG A 39 24.10 -2.18 6.17
C ARG A 39 25.17 -1.61 7.09
N ASP A 40 26.34 -2.21 7.02
CA ASP A 40 27.55 -1.63 7.62
C ASP A 40 28.10 -0.57 6.67
N THR A 41 28.21 0.69 7.14
CA THR A 41 28.78 1.79 6.38
C THR A 41 30.19 2.15 6.90
N LYS A 42 30.93 2.92 6.10
CA LYS A 42 32.28 3.39 6.53
C LYS A 42 32.25 4.29 7.76
N LEU A 43 31.11 4.91 8.05
CA LEU A 43 30.88 5.82 9.18
C LEU A 43 30.29 5.09 10.40
N GLY A 44 30.00 3.81 10.28
CA GLY A 44 29.40 2.99 11.32
C GLY A 44 28.22 2.17 10.77
N PRO A 45 27.67 1.23 11.53
CA PRO A 45 26.54 0.44 11.14
C PRO A 45 25.26 1.28 11.12
N GLU A 46 24.38 1.01 10.16
CA GLU A 46 23.00 1.48 10.21
C GLU A 46 22.26 0.77 11.35
N GLU A 47 21.29 1.43 11.94
CA GLU A 47 20.54 0.91 13.08
C GLU A 47 19.04 0.96 12.83
N ILE A 48 18.36 -0.13 13.15
CA ILE A 48 16.91 -0.18 13.19
C ILE A 48 16.48 0.23 14.60
N THR A 49 15.74 1.34 14.69
CA THR A 49 15.36 1.92 15.98
C THR A 49 14.05 2.68 15.90
N ARG A 50 13.34 2.75 17.03
CA ARG A 50 12.17 3.64 17.19
C ARG A 50 12.57 5.10 17.37
N ASP A 51 13.80 5.35 17.80
CA ASP A 51 14.30 6.68 18.11
C ASP A 51 14.84 7.35 16.84
N ILE A 52 13.93 7.94 16.07
CA ILE A 52 14.18 8.58 14.79
C ILE A 52 14.24 10.09 15.02
N PRO A 53 15.27 10.81 14.51
CA PRO A 53 15.36 12.26 14.67
C PRO A 53 14.25 12.97 13.89
N ASN A 54 13.74 14.08 14.46
CA ASN A 54 12.72 14.95 13.85
C ASN A 54 11.39 14.28 13.52
N VAL A 55 11.03 13.21 14.25
CA VAL A 55 9.77 12.50 14.12
C VAL A 55 8.98 12.61 15.42
N SER A 56 7.71 12.99 15.33
CA SER A 56 6.82 13.11 16.49
C SER A 56 6.52 11.76 17.12
N GLU A 57 6.17 11.75 18.41
CA GLU A 57 5.78 10.52 19.11
C GLU A 57 4.51 9.90 18.49
N GLU A 58 3.62 10.72 17.96
CA GLU A 58 2.42 10.25 17.29
C GLU A 58 2.73 9.48 16.01
N ALA A 59 3.68 9.95 15.22
CA ALA A 59 4.14 9.23 14.01
C ALA A 59 4.85 7.90 14.32
N ARG A 60 5.30 7.70 15.56
CA ARG A 60 5.97 6.49 16.04
C ARG A 60 5.07 5.55 16.85
N LYS A 61 3.80 5.93 17.10
CA LYS A 61 2.89 5.18 17.99
C LYS A 61 2.67 3.73 17.57
N ASN A 62 2.68 3.47 16.26
CA ASN A 62 2.45 2.15 15.68
C ASN A 62 3.71 1.29 15.59
N LEU A 63 4.86 1.83 15.94
CA LEU A 63 6.12 1.09 15.99
C LEU A 63 6.25 0.35 17.33
N ASP A 64 6.87 -0.82 17.30
CA ASP A 64 7.26 -1.55 18.50
C ASP A 64 8.52 -0.95 19.16
N ALA A 65 9.02 -1.59 20.22
CA ALA A 65 10.24 -1.16 20.90
C ALA A 65 11.49 -1.23 20.00
N ASN A 66 11.46 -2.07 18.98
CA ASN A 66 12.56 -2.25 18.01
C ASN A 66 12.46 -1.30 16.81
N GLY A 67 11.41 -0.47 16.72
CA GLY A 67 11.20 0.43 15.59
C GLY A 67 10.55 -0.21 14.37
N ILE A 68 9.92 -1.36 14.54
CA ILE A 68 9.21 -2.10 13.49
C ILE A 68 7.70 -1.94 13.69
N ILE A 69 6.96 -1.79 12.61
CA ILE A 69 5.50 -1.62 12.67
C ILE A 69 4.81 -2.89 13.18
N LYS A 70 3.74 -2.70 13.95
CA LYS A 70 2.94 -3.80 14.50
C LYS A 70 2.03 -4.40 13.43
N ILE A 71 1.90 -5.73 13.44
CA ILE A 71 0.97 -6.48 12.58
C ILE A 71 -0.48 -6.05 12.89
N GLY A 72 -1.32 -5.95 11.86
CA GLY A 72 -2.72 -5.53 11.98
C GLY A 72 -2.93 -4.01 12.01
N THR A 73 -1.86 -3.22 11.94
CA THR A 73 -1.95 -1.75 11.88
C THR A 73 -2.39 -1.32 10.49
N GLU A 74 -3.36 -0.43 10.43
CA GLU A 74 -3.72 0.29 9.21
C GLU A 74 -2.70 1.40 8.95
N VAL A 75 -2.21 1.48 7.71
CA VAL A 75 -1.17 2.42 7.31
C VAL A 75 -1.60 3.23 6.09
N HIS A 76 -1.16 4.47 6.06
CA HIS A 76 -1.39 5.43 4.99
C HIS A 76 -0.05 5.93 4.43
N GLU A 77 -0.12 6.58 3.28
CA GLU A 77 1.05 7.18 2.64
C GLU A 77 1.87 8.03 3.62
N GLY A 78 3.17 7.80 3.66
CA GLY A 78 4.11 8.51 4.52
C GLY A 78 4.29 7.94 5.92
N ASP A 79 3.45 7.01 6.36
CA ASP A 79 3.61 6.33 7.65
C ASP A 79 4.90 5.51 7.68
N ILE A 80 5.51 5.44 8.87
CA ILE A 80 6.77 4.72 9.05
C ILE A 80 6.48 3.24 9.24
N LEU A 81 7.05 2.41 8.37
CA LEU A 81 7.00 0.95 8.47
C LEU A 81 8.13 0.39 9.33
N VAL A 82 9.34 0.87 9.09
CA VAL A 82 10.53 0.47 9.84
C VAL A 82 11.39 1.71 10.08
N GLY A 83 11.66 2.01 11.33
CA GLY A 83 12.56 3.09 11.72
C GLY A 83 14.01 2.69 11.50
N LYS A 84 14.73 3.41 10.66
CA LYS A 84 16.16 3.22 10.42
C LYS A 84 16.88 4.55 10.44
N VAL A 85 18.04 4.56 11.05
CA VAL A 85 18.96 5.70 11.07
C VAL A 85 20.31 5.30 10.50
N THR A 86 20.89 6.22 9.74
CA THR A 86 22.21 6.04 9.12
C THR A 86 23.16 7.08 9.69
N PRO A 87 24.40 6.70 10.10
CA PRO A 87 25.39 7.66 10.58
C PRO A 87 25.72 8.71 9.52
N LYS A 88 25.80 9.98 9.95
CA LYS A 88 26.24 11.12 9.11
C LYS A 88 27.73 11.39 9.30
N GLY A 89 28.43 11.72 8.21
CA GLY A 89 29.74 12.33 8.28
C GLY A 89 29.65 13.82 8.68
N MET A 90 30.69 14.32 9.36
CA MET A 90 30.78 15.73 9.77
C MET A 90 30.58 16.73 8.60
N GLN A 91 30.84 16.31 7.36
CA GLN A 91 30.66 17.13 6.17
C GLN A 91 29.21 17.24 5.70
N GLU A 92 28.34 16.34 6.11
CA GLU A 92 26.92 16.30 5.72
C GLU A 92 26.01 17.09 6.67
N LEU A 93 26.55 17.65 7.73
CA LEU A 93 25.79 18.48 8.68
C LEU A 93 25.40 19.80 8.02
N THR A 94 24.14 20.19 8.18
CA THR A 94 23.68 21.52 7.76
C THR A 94 24.35 22.61 8.59
N SER A 95 24.33 23.86 8.11
CA SER A 95 24.91 24.99 8.85
C SER A 95 24.26 25.17 10.23
N GLU A 96 22.96 24.90 10.34
CA GLU A 96 22.20 24.96 11.59
C GLU A 96 22.58 23.83 12.55
N GLU A 97 22.73 22.61 12.05
CA GLU A 97 23.19 21.46 12.84
C GLU A 97 24.63 21.67 13.35
N LYS A 98 25.52 22.22 12.53
CA LYS A 98 26.89 22.59 12.94
C LYS A 98 26.89 23.63 14.05
N LEU A 99 25.98 24.62 13.97
CA LEU A 99 25.84 25.65 14.99
C LEU A 99 25.32 25.06 16.30
N LEU A 100 24.30 24.19 16.26
CA LEU A 100 23.75 23.49 17.41
C LEU A 100 24.77 22.56 18.07
N HIS A 101 25.59 21.86 17.27
CA HIS A 101 26.68 21.03 17.76
C HIS A 101 27.74 21.86 18.48
N ALA A 102 28.09 23.04 17.97
CA ALA A 102 29.03 23.96 18.56
C ALA A 102 28.52 24.57 19.88
N ILE A 103 27.20 24.83 19.99
CA ILE A 103 26.62 25.49 21.18
C ILE A 103 26.26 24.49 22.28
N PHE A 104 25.70 23.31 21.92
CA PHE A 104 25.14 22.34 22.86
C PHE A 104 25.99 21.08 23.05
N GLY A 105 27.14 20.96 22.38
CA GLY A 105 28.04 19.81 22.47
C GLY A 105 27.40 18.54 21.83
N GLU A 106 27.84 17.36 22.28
CA GLU A 106 27.53 16.04 21.72
C GLU A 106 26.02 15.63 21.73
N LYS A 107 25.10 16.53 22.03
CA LYS A 107 23.66 16.22 22.11
C LYS A 107 22.95 16.18 20.76
N THR A 108 23.56 16.62 19.68
CA THR A 108 23.03 16.43 18.32
C THR A 108 23.43 15.06 17.81
N ARG A 109 22.43 14.20 17.58
CA ARG A 109 22.68 12.89 17.00
C ARG A 109 23.25 13.04 15.58
N GLU A 110 24.41 12.47 15.35
CA GLU A 110 25.07 12.41 14.04
C GLU A 110 24.45 11.34 13.12
N VAL A 111 23.13 11.28 13.07
CA VAL A 111 22.41 10.29 12.26
C VAL A 111 21.32 10.97 11.42
N ARG A 112 21.04 10.43 10.25
CA ARG A 112 19.91 10.85 9.42
C ARG A 112 18.84 9.77 9.38
N ASP A 113 17.60 10.20 9.22
CA ASP A 113 16.44 9.33 9.01
C ASP A 113 16.52 8.69 7.62
N THR A 114 16.62 7.37 7.57
CA THR A 114 16.55 6.54 6.36
C THR A 114 15.47 5.48 6.50
N SER A 115 14.43 5.76 7.29
CA SER A 115 13.32 4.85 7.58
C SER A 115 12.55 4.46 6.33
N LEU A 116 12.05 3.24 6.33
CA LEU A 116 11.11 2.78 5.32
C LEU A 116 9.73 3.38 5.61
N ARG A 117 9.17 4.05 4.63
CA ARG A 117 7.83 4.65 4.70
C ARG A 117 6.92 4.06 3.66
N VAL A 118 5.61 4.13 3.93
CA VAL A 118 4.58 3.72 2.97
C VAL A 118 4.65 4.59 1.73
N ALA A 119 4.81 3.98 0.57
CA ALA A 119 4.85 4.66 -0.71
C ALA A 119 3.45 5.17 -1.11
N HIS A 120 3.42 6.11 -2.05
CA HIS A 120 2.16 6.59 -2.61
C HIS A 120 1.33 5.43 -3.20
N GLY A 121 0.05 5.36 -2.82
CA GLY A 121 -0.86 4.32 -3.27
C GLY A 121 -0.66 2.94 -2.62
N ALA A 122 0.21 2.82 -1.61
CA ALA A 122 0.47 1.58 -0.87
C ALA A 122 -0.31 1.48 0.45
N ASP A 123 -1.38 2.24 0.60
CA ASP A 123 -2.23 2.22 1.80
C ASP A 123 -2.83 0.82 2.01
N GLY A 124 -2.86 0.37 3.24
CA GLY A 124 -3.39 -0.95 3.55
C GLY A 124 -3.24 -1.34 5.00
N ILE A 125 -3.24 -2.63 5.25
CA ILE A 125 -3.09 -3.20 6.61
C ILE A 125 -1.82 -4.06 6.63
N ILE A 126 -1.03 -3.93 7.69
CA ILE A 126 0.15 -4.77 7.88
C ILE A 126 -0.28 -6.21 8.14
N HIS A 127 0.05 -7.08 7.19
CA HIS A 127 -0.30 -8.50 7.25
C HIS A 127 0.72 -9.32 8.03
N ASP A 128 2.00 -9.10 7.73
CA ASP A 128 3.10 -9.83 8.35
C ASP A 128 4.39 -9.02 8.29
N VAL A 129 5.33 -9.34 9.17
CA VAL A 129 6.68 -8.76 9.20
C VAL A 129 7.69 -9.88 9.41
N LYS A 130 8.67 -9.97 8.52
CA LYS A 130 9.76 -10.95 8.63
C LYS A 130 11.10 -10.23 8.80
N VAL A 131 11.87 -10.72 9.76
CA VAL A 131 13.22 -10.22 10.05
C VAL A 131 14.23 -11.29 9.69
N TYR A 132 15.08 -10.99 8.73
CA TYR A 132 16.19 -11.85 8.32
C TYR A 132 17.49 -11.31 8.89
N THR A 133 18.23 -12.16 9.59
CA THR A 133 19.54 -11.89 10.15
C THR A 133 20.55 -12.89 9.61
N LYS A 134 21.84 -12.62 9.78
CA LYS A 134 22.91 -13.56 9.38
C LYS A 134 22.79 -14.94 10.05
N GLU A 135 22.09 -15.01 11.17
CA GLU A 135 21.87 -16.25 11.90
C GLU A 135 20.70 -17.08 11.33
N ASN A 136 19.72 -16.41 10.72
CA ASN A 136 18.46 -17.01 10.27
C ASN A 136 18.38 -17.18 8.73
N SER A 137 19.32 -16.63 8.00
CA SER A 137 19.32 -16.67 6.52
C SER A 137 20.73 -16.63 5.96
N ASP A 138 21.05 -17.59 5.12
CA ASP A 138 22.31 -17.67 4.36
C ASP A 138 22.31 -16.77 3.11
N GLU A 139 21.18 -16.14 2.78
CA GLU A 139 20.97 -15.40 1.53
C GLU A 139 21.21 -13.89 1.63
N LEU A 140 21.72 -13.39 2.76
CA LEU A 140 21.96 -11.96 2.89
C LEU A 140 23.15 -11.52 2.03
N SER A 141 22.97 -10.40 1.31
CA SER A 141 24.01 -9.79 0.51
C SER A 141 25.23 -9.37 1.36
N ALA A 142 26.41 -9.34 0.76
CA ALA A 142 27.63 -8.91 1.45
C ALA A 142 27.46 -7.49 2.00
N GLY A 143 27.84 -7.30 3.29
CA GLY A 143 27.71 -6.01 3.98
C GLY A 143 26.33 -5.71 4.56
N VAL A 144 25.34 -6.56 4.36
CA VAL A 144 24.01 -6.45 4.99
C VAL A 144 24.01 -7.25 6.29
N SER A 145 23.62 -6.59 7.39
CA SER A 145 23.53 -7.23 8.72
C SER A 145 22.13 -7.78 8.99
N LYS A 146 21.11 -7.11 8.46
CA LYS A 146 19.70 -7.43 8.69
C LYS A 146 18.85 -6.95 7.52
N VAL A 147 17.81 -7.71 7.17
CA VAL A 147 16.75 -7.30 6.23
C VAL A 147 15.41 -7.45 6.92
N ILE A 148 14.59 -6.42 6.83
CA ILE A 148 13.21 -6.45 7.34
C ILE A 148 12.28 -6.35 6.16
N ARG A 149 11.39 -7.33 6.04
CA ARG A 149 10.35 -7.42 5.02
C ARG A 149 8.99 -7.21 5.65
N VAL A 150 8.28 -6.19 5.19
CA VAL A 150 6.95 -5.84 5.64
C VAL A 150 5.94 -6.16 4.55
N TYR A 151 4.93 -6.94 4.88
CA TYR A 151 3.84 -7.29 3.97
C TYR A 151 2.62 -6.42 4.24
N ILE A 152 2.16 -5.72 3.21
CA ILE A 152 0.96 -4.88 3.26
C ILE A 152 -0.12 -5.55 2.43
N ILE A 153 -1.30 -5.74 3.01
CA ILE A 153 -2.48 -6.23 2.31
C ILE A 153 -3.40 -5.06 1.96
N GLN A 154 -3.76 -4.98 0.69
CA GLN A 154 -4.71 -4.00 0.17
C GLN A 154 -5.98 -4.70 -0.26
N LYS A 155 -7.12 -4.17 0.17
CA LYS A 155 -8.45 -4.59 -0.28
C LYS A 155 -8.89 -3.66 -1.39
N ARG A 156 -8.89 -4.14 -2.62
CA ARG A 156 -9.29 -3.36 -3.80
C ARG A 156 -10.69 -3.77 -4.24
N LYS A 157 -11.64 -2.87 -4.06
CA LYS A 157 -13.01 -3.02 -4.55
C LYS A 157 -13.08 -2.65 -6.02
N ILE A 158 -14.07 -3.23 -6.73
CA ILE A 158 -14.30 -2.87 -8.11
C ILE A 158 -14.74 -1.40 -8.22
N GLN A 159 -14.25 -0.72 -9.22
CA GLN A 159 -14.51 0.70 -9.46
C GLN A 159 -14.71 0.97 -10.96
N VAL A 160 -15.22 2.17 -11.25
CA VAL A 160 -15.34 2.65 -12.64
C VAL A 160 -13.94 2.69 -13.29
N GLY A 161 -13.86 2.16 -14.50
CA GLY A 161 -12.60 2.01 -15.25
C GLY A 161 -11.97 0.63 -15.17
N ASP A 162 -12.42 -0.24 -14.25
CA ASP A 162 -11.90 -1.60 -14.14
C ASP A 162 -12.35 -2.46 -15.33
N LYS A 163 -11.47 -3.34 -15.78
CA LYS A 163 -11.75 -4.30 -16.85
C LYS A 163 -12.41 -5.55 -16.28
N MET A 164 -13.48 -5.98 -16.95
CA MET A 164 -14.17 -7.22 -16.65
C MET A 164 -14.24 -8.10 -17.89
N SER A 165 -14.32 -9.41 -17.69
CA SER A 165 -14.53 -10.37 -18.79
C SER A 165 -15.42 -11.51 -18.34
N GLY A 166 -16.19 -12.04 -19.31
CA GLY A 166 -16.86 -13.32 -19.15
C GLY A 166 -15.94 -14.48 -19.56
N ARG A 167 -16.53 -15.68 -19.60
CA ARG A 167 -15.81 -16.93 -19.96
C ARG A 167 -15.66 -17.15 -21.46
N HIS A 168 -16.27 -16.31 -22.31
CA HIS A 168 -16.40 -16.51 -23.75
C HIS A 168 -15.70 -15.43 -24.59
N GLY A 169 -14.64 -14.80 -24.04
CA GLY A 169 -13.88 -13.76 -24.72
C GLY A 169 -14.53 -12.38 -24.74
N ASN A 170 -15.71 -12.24 -24.15
CA ASN A 170 -16.39 -10.97 -23.97
C ASN A 170 -15.71 -10.17 -22.85
N LYS A 171 -15.03 -9.09 -23.21
CA LYS A 171 -14.36 -8.18 -22.32
C LYS A 171 -15.02 -6.82 -22.33
N GLY A 172 -14.98 -6.12 -21.22
CA GLY A 172 -15.56 -4.80 -21.10
C GLY A 172 -14.92 -3.99 -19.99
N VAL A 173 -15.33 -2.73 -19.89
CA VAL A 173 -14.88 -1.79 -18.88
C VAL A 173 -16.08 -1.28 -18.09
N VAL A 174 -15.97 -1.23 -16.77
CA VAL A 174 -17.00 -0.66 -15.91
C VAL A 174 -17.12 0.84 -16.18
N SER A 175 -18.26 1.28 -16.69
CA SER A 175 -18.51 2.69 -17.00
C SER A 175 -19.29 3.41 -15.91
N LEU A 176 -20.17 2.67 -15.22
CA LEU A 176 -21.04 3.24 -14.20
C LEU A 176 -21.37 2.19 -13.14
N ILE A 177 -21.49 2.64 -11.90
CA ILE A 177 -22.02 1.84 -10.79
C ILE A 177 -23.24 2.58 -10.27
N LEU A 178 -24.41 1.93 -10.35
CA LEU A 178 -25.70 2.49 -9.96
C LEU A 178 -26.18 1.93 -8.62
N PRO A 179 -26.87 2.75 -7.81
CA PRO A 179 -27.60 2.28 -6.64
C PRO A 179 -28.63 1.19 -7.03
N GLU A 180 -28.99 0.34 -6.08
CA GLU A 180 -29.96 -0.76 -6.32
C GLU A 180 -31.29 -0.28 -6.85
N GLU A 181 -31.79 0.86 -6.35
CA GLU A 181 -33.06 1.47 -6.74
C GLU A 181 -33.08 1.98 -8.19
N ASP A 182 -31.91 2.30 -8.76
CA ASP A 182 -31.79 2.80 -10.14
C ASP A 182 -31.49 1.68 -11.14
N MET A 183 -31.28 0.46 -10.68
CA MET A 183 -31.04 -0.69 -11.53
C MET A 183 -32.36 -1.25 -12.10
N PRO A 184 -32.32 -1.80 -13.32
CA PRO A 184 -33.43 -2.64 -13.83
C PRO A 184 -33.70 -3.78 -12.86
N TYR A 185 -34.95 -4.18 -12.74
CA TYR A 185 -35.37 -5.24 -11.83
C TYR A 185 -36.24 -6.31 -12.53
N LEU A 186 -36.24 -7.49 -11.96
CA LEU A 186 -37.06 -8.62 -12.39
C LEU A 186 -38.49 -8.47 -11.90
N PRO A 187 -39.48 -9.24 -12.45
CA PRO A 187 -40.88 -9.18 -12.03
C PRO A 187 -41.12 -9.40 -10.53
N ASP A 188 -40.19 -10.06 -9.85
CA ASP A 188 -40.22 -10.27 -8.40
C ASP A 188 -39.65 -9.09 -7.59
N GLY A 189 -39.19 -8.04 -8.27
CA GLY A 189 -38.60 -6.86 -7.67
C GLY A 189 -37.09 -6.96 -7.40
N THR A 190 -36.44 -8.07 -7.73
CA THR A 190 -34.99 -8.25 -7.55
C THR A 190 -34.24 -7.42 -8.57
N PRO A 191 -33.33 -6.49 -8.13
CA PRO A 191 -32.51 -5.70 -9.05
C PRO A 191 -31.47 -6.59 -9.75
N VAL A 192 -31.17 -6.31 -11.02
CA VAL A 192 -30.11 -7.01 -11.74
C VAL A 192 -28.73 -6.53 -11.28
N ASP A 193 -27.75 -7.41 -11.34
CA ASP A 193 -26.40 -7.10 -10.88
C ASP A 193 -25.57 -6.43 -11.98
N ILE A 194 -25.77 -6.81 -13.24
CA ILE A 194 -24.98 -6.35 -14.39
C ILE A 194 -25.88 -6.06 -15.55
N VAL A 195 -25.64 -4.94 -16.25
CA VAL A 195 -26.33 -4.59 -17.52
C VAL A 195 -25.28 -4.55 -18.63
N LEU A 196 -25.46 -5.43 -19.60
CA LEU A 196 -24.59 -5.61 -20.76
C LEU A 196 -25.25 -5.11 -22.03
N ASN A 197 -24.44 -4.61 -22.97
CA ASN A 197 -24.93 -4.23 -24.28
C ASN A 197 -25.33 -5.46 -25.10
N PRO A 198 -26.56 -5.56 -25.60
CA PRO A 198 -27.01 -6.69 -26.43
C PRO A 198 -26.26 -6.83 -27.75
N GLN A 199 -25.65 -5.77 -28.27
CA GLN A 199 -24.88 -5.81 -29.51
C GLN A 199 -23.60 -6.65 -29.37
N GLY A 200 -23.06 -6.82 -28.16
CA GLY A 200 -21.92 -7.68 -27.89
C GLY A 200 -22.20 -9.16 -28.14
N VAL A 201 -23.45 -9.63 -28.07
CA VAL A 201 -23.82 -11.03 -28.24
C VAL A 201 -23.58 -11.52 -29.67
N PRO A 202 -24.13 -10.88 -30.72
CA PRO A 202 -23.87 -11.34 -32.11
C PRO A 202 -22.44 -10.98 -32.59
N SER A 203 -21.81 -9.97 -32.02
CA SER A 203 -20.47 -9.52 -32.40
C SER A 203 -19.37 -10.48 -31.96
N ARG A 204 -19.62 -11.24 -30.93
CA ARG A 204 -18.59 -12.08 -30.26
C ARG A 204 -19.12 -13.45 -29.85
#